data_ca11ae329282f9fb9f062b0a5ad5fc5f
#
_entry.id   ca11ae329282f9fb9f062b0a5ad5fc5f
#
_cell.length_a   1.000
_cell.length_b   1.000
_cell.length_c   1.000
_cell.angle_alpha   90.00
_cell.angle_beta   90.00
_cell.angle_gamma   90.00
#
_symmetry.space_group_name_H-M   'P 1'
#
loop_
_entity.id
_entity.type
_entity.pdbx_description
1 polymer ?
#
loop_
_entity_poly.entity_id
_entity_poly.type
_entity_poly.pdbx_seq_one_letter_code
_entity_poly.pdbx_strand_id
1 'polypeptide(L)'
;MKYINFNNAGSSKPLDVVNKEINSFLEIEKHYGGYYAVLKYKKKINAFYNNLSKLINCKKKEISFLTSTTLAWNLFLNSLKIDQNQNILIFENEYGSNLIYYKNKRHNIKIVNIKKNGKVCFEDLK
;
A
#
# COMPACT_ATOMS: atom_id res chain seq x y z
N MET A 1 23.53 5.08 -23.45
CA MET A 1 23.52 5.82 -22.17
C MET A 1 22.81 4.99 -21.12
N LYS A 2 23.44 4.71 -19.95
CA LYS A 2 22.78 3.92 -18.88
C LYS A 2 21.86 4.87 -18.10
N TYR A 3 20.54 4.66 -18.19
CA TYR A 3 19.57 5.44 -17.41
C TYR A 3 19.66 5.08 -15.92
N ILE A 4 19.86 6.09 -15.08
CA ILE A 4 19.89 5.95 -13.62
C ILE A 4 18.56 6.46 -13.08
N ASN A 5 17.79 5.58 -12.39
CA ASN A 5 16.51 5.94 -11.80
C ASN A 5 16.71 6.37 -10.33
N PHE A 6 16.55 7.67 -10.07
CA PHE A 6 16.58 8.23 -8.71
C PHE A 6 15.23 8.21 -8.00
N ASN A 7 14.15 7.76 -8.67
CA ASN A 7 12.80 7.73 -8.13
C ASN A 7 12.31 6.29 -7.85
N ASN A 8 13.18 5.43 -7.35
CA ASN A 8 12.81 4.05 -7.04
C ASN A 8 11.74 3.95 -5.94
N ALA A 9 11.68 4.91 -5.03
CA ALA A 9 10.65 4.95 -3.98
C ALA A 9 9.25 5.21 -4.56
N GLY A 10 9.14 6.03 -5.61
CA GLY A 10 7.87 6.30 -6.30
C GLY A 10 7.52 5.23 -7.33
N SER A 11 8.49 4.82 -8.14
CA SER A 11 8.31 3.77 -9.17
C SER A 11 9.65 3.16 -9.55
N SER A 12 9.88 1.93 -9.10
CA SER A 12 11.07 1.16 -9.46
C SER A 12 10.89 0.48 -10.82
N LYS A 13 12.02 0.17 -11.48
CA LYS A 13 12.00 -0.69 -12.66
C LYS A 13 11.65 -2.12 -12.24
N PRO A 14 10.72 -2.79 -12.94
CA PRO A 14 10.44 -4.18 -12.67
C PRO A 14 11.67 -5.04 -13.01
N LEU A 15 11.88 -6.10 -12.23
CA LEU A 15 12.92 -7.08 -12.52
C LEU A 15 12.51 -7.94 -13.72
N ASP A 16 13.49 -8.43 -14.48
CA ASP A 16 13.22 -9.29 -15.63
C ASP A 16 12.43 -10.56 -15.27
N VAL A 17 12.66 -11.12 -14.09
CA VAL A 17 11.90 -12.26 -13.58
C VAL A 17 10.41 -11.93 -13.38
N VAL A 18 10.09 -10.70 -12.97
CA VAL A 18 8.70 -10.25 -12.82
C VAL A 18 8.04 -10.12 -14.18
N ASN A 19 8.71 -9.49 -15.14
CA ASN A 19 8.18 -9.37 -16.51
C ASN A 19 7.95 -10.74 -17.18
N LYS A 20 8.88 -11.68 -16.99
CA LYS A 20 8.71 -13.06 -17.49
C LYS A 20 7.49 -13.74 -16.87
N GLU A 21 7.28 -13.58 -15.57
CA GLU A 21 6.15 -14.18 -14.87
C GLU A 21 4.80 -13.59 -15.32
N ILE A 22 4.74 -12.26 -15.49
CA ILE A 22 3.54 -11.57 -16.02
C ILE A 22 3.22 -12.10 -17.43
N ASN A 23 4.20 -12.13 -18.31
CA ASN A 23 4.00 -12.62 -19.68
C ASN A 23 3.54 -14.09 -19.71
N SER A 24 4.11 -14.93 -18.84
CA SER A 24 3.71 -16.34 -18.73
C SER A 24 2.25 -16.49 -18.27
N PHE A 25 1.80 -15.63 -17.35
CA PHE A 25 0.41 -15.62 -16.90
C PHE A 25 -0.52 -15.18 -18.05
N LEU A 26 -0.19 -14.07 -18.73
CA LEU A 26 -0.99 -13.53 -19.83
C LEU A 26 -1.14 -14.50 -21.01
N GLU A 27 -0.09 -15.26 -21.34
CA GLU A 27 -0.16 -16.29 -22.38
C GLU A 27 -1.12 -17.43 -22.00
N ILE A 28 -1.15 -17.84 -20.74
CA ILE A 28 -2.09 -18.84 -20.27
C ILE A 28 -3.52 -18.28 -20.28
N GLU A 29 -3.71 -17.05 -19.80
CA GLU A 29 -5.00 -16.38 -19.79
C GLU A 29 -5.57 -16.23 -21.21
N LYS A 30 -4.73 -15.83 -22.17
CA LYS A 30 -5.09 -15.70 -23.58
C LYS A 30 -5.60 -17.02 -24.20
N HIS A 31 -4.99 -18.15 -23.84
CA HIS A 31 -5.35 -19.43 -24.43
C HIS A 31 -6.50 -20.16 -23.71
N TYR A 32 -6.61 -19.99 -22.39
CA TYR A 32 -7.50 -20.81 -21.56
C TYR A 32 -8.49 -19.98 -20.73
N GLY A 33 -8.39 -18.66 -20.77
CA GLY A 33 -9.20 -17.74 -19.97
C GLY A 33 -8.71 -17.55 -18.52
N GLY A 34 -9.16 -16.46 -17.90
CA GLY A 34 -8.66 -15.98 -16.61
C GLY A 34 -8.91 -16.97 -15.47
N TYR A 35 -10.05 -17.61 -15.41
CA TYR A 35 -10.34 -18.59 -14.32
C TYR A 35 -9.38 -19.77 -14.35
N TYR A 36 -9.06 -20.29 -15.52
CA TYR A 36 -8.10 -21.39 -15.66
C TYR A 36 -6.69 -20.93 -15.30
N ALA A 37 -6.28 -19.73 -15.74
CA ALA A 37 -4.99 -19.15 -15.40
C ALA A 37 -4.82 -19.03 -13.87
N VAL A 38 -5.81 -18.50 -13.16
CA VAL A 38 -5.79 -18.39 -11.70
C VAL A 38 -5.68 -19.74 -11.02
N LEU A 39 -6.42 -20.77 -11.49
CA LEU A 39 -6.32 -22.12 -10.94
C LEU A 39 -4.90 -22.70 -11.11
N LYS A 40 -4.30 -22.52 -12.29
CA LYS A 40 -2.94 -22.96 -12.57
C LYS A 40 -1.90 -22.25 -11.68
N TYR A 41 -2.12 -20.98 -11.38
CA TYR A 41 -1.25 -20.17 -10.54
C TYR A 41 -1.56 -20.26 -9.04
N LYS A 42 -2.55 -21.02 -8.61
CA LYS A 42 -3.00 -21.11 -7.20
C LYS A 42 -1.87 -21.38 -6.21
N LYS A 43 -0.91 -22.24 -6.55
CA LYS A 43 0.26 -22.52 -5.69
C LYS A 43 1.15 -21.28 -5.53
N LYS A 44 1.40 -20.53 -6.60
CA LYS A 44 2.21 -19.29 -6.58
C LYS A 44 1.51 -18.18 -5.80
N ILE A 45 0.19 -18.01 -5.99
CA ILE A 45 -0.62 -17.07 -5.24
C ILE A 45 -0.58 -17.39 -3.73
N ASN A 46 -0.73 -18.65 -3.37
CA ASN A 46 -0.63 -19.07 -1.98
C ASN A 46 0.77 -18.85 -1.40
N ALA A 47 1.83 -19.10 -2.18
CA ALA A 47 3.20 -18.84 -1.77
C ALA A 47 3.46 -17.33 -1.54
N PHE A 48 2.87 -16.45 -2.36
CA PHE A 48 2.93 -15.00 -2.17
C PHE A 48 2.43 -14.61 -0.77
N TYR A 49 1.21 -15.01 -0.41
CA TYR A 49 0.65 -14.70 0.91
C TYR A 49 1.44 -15.32 2.07
N ASN A 50 1.97 -16.54 1.89
CA ASN A 50 2.81 -17.19 2.90
C ASN A 50 4.13 -16.43 3.11
N ASN A 51 4.78 -16.00 2.03
CA ASN A 51 6.03 -15.27 2.10
C ASN A 51 5.82 -13.86 2.68
N LEU A 52 4.75 -13.18 2.26
CA LEU A 52 4.42 -11.87 2.78
C LEU A 52 4.09 -11.92 4.28
N SER A 53 3.33 -12.93 4.74
CA SER A 53 3.01 -13.09 6.16
C SER A 53 4.26 -13.29 7.03
N LYS A 54 5.27 -14.02 6.51
CA LYS A 54 6.57 -14.16 7.19
C LYS A 54 7.34 -12.84 7.21
N LEU A 55 7.36 -12.11 6.07
CA LEU A 55 8.10 -10.86 5.92
C LEU A 55 7.63 -9.79 6.91
N ILE A 56 6.31 -9.63 7.05
CA ILE A 56 5.70 -8.60 7.92
C ILE A 56 5.24 -9.16 9.28
N ASN A 57 5.60 -10.40 9.62
CA ASN A 57 5.30 -11.06 10.89
C ASN A 57 3.81 -11.03 11.27
N CYS A 58 2.94 -11.44 10.36
CA CYS A 58 1.49 -11.52 10.58
C CYS A 58 0.90 -12.85 10.10
N LYS A 59 -0.39 -13.07 10.34
CA LYS A 59 -1.11 -14.24 9.82
C LYS A 59 -1.54 -13.97 8.38
N LYS A 60 -1.52 -15.00 7.53
CA LYS A 60 -1.97 -14.92 6.14
C LYS A 60 -3.36 -14.30 5.98
N LYS A 61 -4.30 -14.59 6.91
CA LYS A 61 -5.67 -14.05 6.89
C LYS A 61 -5.77 -12.56 7.22
N GLU A 62 -4.69 -11.96 7.70
CA GLU A 62 -4.60 -10.53 8.04
C GLU A 62 -4.06 -9.69 6.87
N ILE A 63 -3.82 -10.31 5.71
CA ILE A 63 -3.28 -9.66 4.53
C ILE A 63 -4.36 -9.48 3.48
N SER A 64 -4.57 -8.25 3.05
CA SER A 64 -5.33 -7.90 1.84
C SER A 64 -4.39 -7.24 0.83
N PHE A 65 -4.36 -7.76 -0.39
CA PHE A 65 -3.56 -7.18 -1.47
C PHE A 65 -4.44 -6.29 -2.33
N LEU A 66 -4.01 -5.07 -2.56
CA LEU A 66 -4.71 -4.06 -3.35
C LEU A 66 -3.78 -3.43 -4.38
N THR A 67 -4.34 -2.78 -5.38
CA THR A 67 -3.60 -2.25 -6.53
C THR A 67 -2.73 -1.03 -6.20
N SER A 68 -3.02 -0.33 -5.10
CA SER A 68 -2.20 0.79 -4.63
C SER A 68 -2.38 1.04 -3.13
N THR A 69 -1.36 1.65 -2.52
CA THR A 69 -1.43 2.09 -1.11
C THR A 69 -2.56 3.09 -0.89
N THR A 70 -2.77 4.03 -1.81
CA THR A 70 -3.87 5.01 -1.72
C THR A 70 -5.23 4.34 -1.65
N LEU A 71 -5.48 3.35 -2.51
CA LEU A 71 -6.74 2.59 -2.47
C LEU A 71 -6.88 1.81 -1.17
N ALA A 72 -5.80 1.13 -0.74
CA ALA A 72 -5.78 0.37 0.52
C ALA A 72 -6.10 1.27 1.71
N TRP A 73 -5.46 2.43 1.79
CA TRP A 73 -5.67 3.42 2.83
C TRP A 73 -7.10 3.94 2.88
N ASN A 74 -7.63 4.32 1.72
CA ASN A 74 -9.01 4.81 1.62
C ASN A 74 -10.04 3.76 2.03
N LEU A 75 -9.88 2.51 1.60
CA LEU A 75 -10.77 1.41 1.99
C LEU A 75 -10.69 1.12 3.48
N PHE A 76 -9.48 1.10 4.04
CA PHE A 76 -9.25 0.92 5.47
C PHE A 76 -9.95 2.03 6.28
N LEU A 77 -9.69 3.30 5.96
CA LEU A 77 -10.29 4.43 6.66
C LEU A 77 -11.81 4.48 6.53
N ASN A 78 -12.36 4.14 5.35
CA ASN A 78 -13.81 4.06 5.17
C ASN A 78 -14.46 2.91 5.96
N SER A 79 -13.70 1.88 6.35
CA SER A 79 -14.18 0.81 7.21
C SER A 79 -14.24 1.19 8.69
N LEU A 80 -13.52 2.23 9.09
CA LEU A 80 -13.52 2.74 10.46
C LEU A 80 -14.73 3.65 10.69
N LYS A 81 -15.39 3.46 11.83
CA LYS A 81 -16.43 4.39 12.31
C LYS A 81 -15.75 5.51 13.09
N ILE A 82 -15.25 6.51 12.36
CA ILE A 82 -14.62 7.68 12.98
C ILE A 82 -15.72 8.71 13.23
N ASP A 83 -15.96 9.02 14.51
CA ASP A 83 -16.90 10.06 14.91
C ASP A 83 -16.36 11.45 14.53
N GLN A 84 -17.26 12.36 14.13
CA GLN A 84 -16.88 13.74 13.78
C GLN A 84 -16.27 14.52 14.96
N ASN A 85 -16.55 14.11 16.19
CA ASN A 85 -15.97 14.69 17.39
C ASN A 85 -14.56 14.18 17.71
N GLN A 86 -14.09 13.14 16.99
CA GLN A 86 -12.76 12.59 17.20
C GLN A 86 -11.72 13.36 16.39
N ASN A 87 -10.54 13.56 16.99
CA ASN A 87 -9.40 14.13 16.30
C ASN A 87 -8.59 13.03 15.60
N ILE A 88 -8.16 13.32 14.38
CA ILE A 88 -7.17 12.52 13.66
C ILE A 88 -5.83 13.23 13.81
N LEU A 89 -4.87 12.57 14.48
CA LEU A 89 -3.50 13.08 14.57
C LEU A 89 -2.72 12.64 13.32
N ILE A 90 -2.09 13.60 12.68
CA ILE A 90 -1.20 13.36 11.54
C ILE A 90 0.13 14.11 11.75
N PHE A 91 1.19 13.65 11.14
CA PHE A 91 2.45 14.39 11.12
C PHE A 91 2.43 15.46 10.02
N GLU A 92 3.20 16.54 10.21
CA GLU A 92 3.28 17.62 9.20
C GLU A 92 3.78 17.16 7.84
N ASN A 93 4.57 16.07 7.81
CA ASN A 93 5.09 15.44 6.60
C ASN A 93 4.23 14.26 6.10
N GLU A 94 2.93 14.26 6.45
CA GLU A 94 1.99 13.24 5.99
C GLU A 94 1.94 13.18 4.46
N TYR A 95 1.72 11.99 3.94
CA TYR A 95 1.61 11.78 2.49
C TYR A 95 0.38 12.51 1.93
N GLY A 96 0.59 13.25 0.83
CA GLY A 96 -0.41 14.17 0.30
C GLY A 96 -1.78 13.56 0.01
N SER A 97 -1.85 12.32 -0.50
CA SER A 97 -3.13 11.66 -0.77
C SER A 97 -3.90 11.33 0.51
N ASN A 98 -3.21 11.03 1.61
CA ASN A 98 -3.84 10.80 2.91
C ASN A 98 -4.43 12.09 3.46
N LEU A 99 -3.68 13.20 3.37
CA LEU A 99 -4.16 14.51 3.77
C LEU A 99 -5.39 14.95 3.00
N ILE A 100 -5.41 14.71 1.68
CA ILE A 100 -6.58 15.00 0.83
C ILE A 100 -7.80 14.20 1.29
N TYR A 101 -7.63 12.92 1.61
CA TYR A 101 -8.71 12.08 2.12
C TYR A 101 -9.34 12.68 3.38
N TYR A 102 -8.53 13.02 4.39
CA TYR A 102 -9.01 13.57 5.65
C TYR A 102 -9.77 14.89 5.46
N LYS A 103 -9.24 15.79 4.62
CA LYS A 103 -9.88 17.07 4.29
C LYS A 103 -11.23 16.88 3.58
N ASN A 104 -11.30 15.96 2.61
CA ASN A 104 -12.54 15.69 1.87
C ASN A 104 -13.64 15.10 2.76
N LYS A 105 -13.26 14.31 3.74
CA LYS A 105 -14.21 13.73 4.72
C LYS A 105 -14.54 14.70 5.86
N ARG A 106 -13.95 15.89 5.87
CA ARG A 106 -14.13 16.92 6.92
C ARG A 106 -13.78 16.43 8.32
N HIS A 107 -12.82 15.52 8.43
CA HIS A 107 -12.31 15.09 9.72
C HIS A 107 -11.62 16.22 10.46
N ASN A 108 -11.73 16.22 11.77
CA ASN A 108 -10.99 17.15 12.61
C ASN A 108 -9.51 16.72 12.72
N ILE A 109 -8.65 17.44 12.00
CA ILE A 109 -7.23 17.11 11.88
C ILE A 109 -6.42 17.92 12.90
N LYS A 110 -5.55 17.25 13.63
CA LYS A 110 -4.51 17.85 14.47
C LYS A 110 -3.14 17.48 13.91
N ILE A 111 -2.32 18.49 13.67
CA ILE A 111 -0.99 18.30 13.09
C ILE A 111 0.04 18.23 14.21
N VAL A 112 0.86 17.19 14.18
CA VAL A 112 2.01 17.01 15.04
C VAL A 112 3.26 17.40 14.26
N ASN A 113 3.97 18.42 14.73
CA ASN A 113 5.14 18.95 14.04
C ASN A 113 6.33 18.00 14.12
N ILE A 114 7.21 18.11 13.13
CA ILE A 114 8.49 17.41 13.08
C ILE A 114 9.61 18.42 13.36
N LYS A 115 10.43 18.17 14.36
CA LYS A 115 11.58 19.02 14.69
C LYS A 115 12.61 19.00 13.56
N LYS A 116 13.46 20.01 13.43
CA LYS A 116 14.50 20.12 12.40
C LYS A 116 15.43 18.89 12.31
N ASN A 117 15.59 18.16 13.39
CA ASN A 117 16.36 16.91 13.45
C ASN A 117 15.57 15.66 13.02
N GLY A 118 14.36 15.81 12.48
CA GLY A 118 13.48 14.72 12.06
C GLY A 118 12.72 14.00 13.18
N LYS A 119 12.85 14.45 14.43
CA LYS A 119 12.13 13.83 15.56
C LYS A 119 10.74 14.46 15.73
N VAL A 120 9.79 13.63 16.19
CA VAL A 120 8.43 14.06 16.52
C VAL A 120 8.46 15.09 17.66
N CYS A 121 7.64 16.12 17.55
CA CYS A 121 7.40 17.08 18.62
C CYS A 121 6.37 16.49 19.61
N PHE A 122 6.84 15.86 20.68
CA PHE A 122 5.95 15.23 21.67
C PHE A 122 5.13 16.24 22.48
N GLU A 123 5.52 17.49 22.48
CA GLU A 123 4.78 18.58 23.13
C GLU A 123 3.42 18.82 22.44
N ASP A 124 3.32 18.54 21.12
CA ASP A 124 2.08 18.66 20.34
C ASP A 124 1.09 17.51 20.58
N LEU A 125 1.50 16.49 21.33
CA LEU A 125 0.64 15.33 21.66
C LEU A 125 -0.11 15.51 22.99
N LYS A 126 0.14 16.59 23.71
CA LYS A 126 -0.52 16.94 24.97
C LYS A 126 -1.73 17.83 24.70
#